data_81beb3dc1e3b50ae51e53d919f6557bb
#
_entry.id   81beb3dc1e3b50ae51e53d919f6557bb
#
_cell.length_a   1.000
_cell.length_b   1.000
_cell.length_c   1.000
_cell.angle_alpha   90.00
_cell.angle_beta   90.00
_cell.angle_gamma   90.00
#
_symmetry.space_group_name_H-M   'P 1'
#
loop_
_entity.id
_entity.type
_entity.pdbx_description
1 polymer ?
#
loop_
_entity_poly.entity_id
_entity_poly.type
_entity_poly.pdbx_seq_one_letter_code
_entity_poly.pdbx_strand_id
1 'polypeptide(L)'
;QDTSVNQMAVFDLLSKSGVKSMFLVGDADQSIYEWRNASPECFLQKVEDTSWQTIELTGNFRSSQNICNVTSYFSASLRGTKSNNAIGYWKDEVQKPILLLTKNNSENDTIEYFIKKCMEMQIGISPKNVAVLTRGRIYSDTDIKGLWKSAEIELYAKAAYEWKYGSRKKAYENTEKATYCMIFNEDTDKYMMQQKIREHTTEESWKDFIINILINIPDVDMEIAEWVKEFSTIFVDVCKNCEYKISPDKEIKDTFKIKRNDNKSPDFKKISLKKFFEKKNEEKYTRSSIHGVKGESYEAVLLHVKSRTGSTITPKLLMEGELEQELMRLAYVAMTRPRRLLMLAMPDTKGIKTCGRFSEELWTYENL
;
A
#
# COMPACT_ATOMS: atom_id res chain seq x y z
N GLN A 1 12.00 -0.35 15.10
CA GLN A 1 12.44 -1.14 13.96
C GLN A 1 12.48 -0.35 12.65
N ASP A 2 11.70 0.72 12.53
CA ASP A 2 11.63 1.55 11.31
C ASP A 2 12.49 2.82 11.41
N THR A 3 13.44 2.82 12.33
CA THR A 3 14.31 3.94 12.62
C THR A 3 15.59 3.81 11.79
N SER A 4 16.01 4.90 11.14
CA SER A 4 17.29 4.92 10.43
C SER A 4 18.49 5.03 11.40
N VAL A 5 19.67 4.69 10.91
CA VAL A 5 20.93 4.84 11.68
C VAL A 5 21.09 6.26 12.23
N ASN A 6 20.80 7.28 11.41
CA ASN A 6 20.90 8.68 11.83
C ASN A 6 19.89 9.05 12.94
N GLN A 7 18.66 8.55 12.83
CA GLN A 7 17.66 8.77 13.87
C GLN A 7 18.05 8.06 15.18
N MET A 8 18.62 6.85 15.11
CA MET A 8 19.09 6.15 16.29
C MET A 8 20.26 6.91 16.96
N ALA A 9 21.17 7.48 16.17
CA ALA A 9 22.23 8.33 16.70
C ALA A 9 21.69 9.56 17.46
N VAL A 10 20.60 10.17 16.97
CA VAL A 10 19.94 11.26 17.70
C VAL A 10 19.36 10.76 19.03
N PHE A 11 18.73 9.59 19.07
CA PHE A 11 18.22 9.01 20.32
C PHE A 11 19.35 8.70 21.30
N ASP A 12 20.50 8.22 20.83
CA ASP A 12 21.68 7.99 21.67
C ASP A 12 22.25 9.29 22.27
N LEU A 13 22.26 10.37 21.49
CA LEU A 13 22.64 11.69 21.99
C LEU A 13 21.67 12.20 23.05
N LEU A 14 20.36 12.07 22.82
CA LEU A 14 19.33 12.46 23.78
C LEU A 14 19.46 11.66 25.09
N SER A 15 19.70 10.36 24.99
CA SER A 15 19.95 9.49 26.16
C SER A 15 21.13 9.98 27.00
N LYS A 16 22.20 10.46 26.35
CA LYS A 16 23.40 11.01 27.03
C LYS A 16 23.20 12.45 27.57
N SER A 17 22.19 13.15 27.09
CA SER A 17 21.93 14.57 27.41
C SER A 17 21.03 14.79 28.63
N GLY A 18 20.86 13.77 29.49
CA GLY A 18 20.11 13.90 30.75
C GLY A 18 18.64 13.50 30.66
N VAL A 19 18.22 12.83 29.58
CA VAL A 19 16.90 12.16 29.54
C VAL A 19 16.87 11.06 30.60
N LYS A 20 15.91 11.14 31.52
CA LYS A 20 15.86 10.24 32.69
C LYS A 20 15.48 8.80 32.35
N SER A 21 14.69 8.60 31.30
CA SER A 21 14.28 7.27 30.84
C SER A 21 13.94 7.31 29.35
N MET A 22 14.24 6.22 28.64
CA MET A 22 13.92 6.03 27.23
C MET A 22 13.33 4.64 27.04
N PHE A 23 12.28 4.54 26.23
CA PHE A 23 11.69 3.28 25.83
C PHE A 23 11.79 3.13 24.30
N LEU A 24 12.28 1.97 23.86
CA LEU A 24 12.28 1.58 22.47
C LEU A 24 11.35 0.36 22.34
N VAL A 25 10.39 0.45 21.44
CA VAL A 25 9.45 -0.64 21.14
C VAL A 25 9.58 -0.99 19.68
N GLY A 26 9.68 -2.26 19.37
CA GLY A 26 9.80 -2.69 17.98
C GLY A 26 9.76 -4.21 17.83
N ASP A 27 9.69 -4.62 16.58
CA ASP A 27 9.79 -6.01 16.13
C ASP A 27 10.67 -6.00 14.88
N ALA A 28 11.89 -6.54 15.00
CA ALA A 28 12.88 -6.57 13.91
C ALA A 28 12.31 -7.28 12.66
N ASP A 29 11.48 -8.32 12.86
CA ASP A 29 10.84 -9.07 11.79
C ASP A 29 9.77 -8.25 11.03
N GLN A 30 9.35 -7.10 11.56
CA GLN A 30 8.43 -6.17 10.91
C GLN A 30 9.12 -4.94 10.31
N SER A 31 10.46 -4.90 10.23
CA SER A 31 11.19 -3.84 9.56
C SER A 31 11.13 -4.01 8.03
N ILE A 32 10.36 -3.15 7.36
CA ILE A 32 10.08 -3.22 5.91
C ILE A 32 10.32 -1.90 5.19
N TYR A 33 11.10 -1.00 5.76
CA TYR A 33 11.41 0.31 5.19
C TYR A 33 12.92 0.50 4.94
N GLU A 34 13.64 -0.56 4.51
CA GLU A 34 15.06 -0.46 4.18
C GLU A 34 15.34 0.63 3.13
N TRP A 35 14.43 0.84 2.19
CA TRP A 35 14.53 1.92 1.20
C TRP A 35 14.48 3.34 1.80
N ARG A 36 14.12 3.48 3.09
CA ARG A 36 14.24 4.71 3.91
C ARG A 36 15.45 4.68 4.84
N ASN A 37 16.40 3.79 4.60
CA ASN A 37 17.53 3.53 5.47
C ASN A 37 17.14 3.09 6.89
N ALA A 38 15.95 2.50 7.07
CA ALA A 38 15.62 1.82 8.30
C ALA A 38 16.46 0.53 8.40
N SER A 39 17.06 0.31 9.56
CA SER A 39 17.92 -0.83 9.81
C SER A 39 17.44 -1.58 11.05
N PRO A 40 16.96 -2.82 10.92
CA PRO A 40 16.61 -3.65 12.07
C PRO A 40 17.81 -3.90 12.98
N GLU A 41 19.03 -3.91 12.44
CA GLU A 41 20.27 -4.12 13.18
C GLU A 41 20.47 -3.07 14.27
N CYS A 42 20.12 -1.79 14.00
CA CYS A 42 20.20 -0.73 15.01
C CYS A 42 19.30 -0.99 16.22
N PHE A 43 18.12 -1.62 16.00
CA PHE A 43 17.24 -2.01 17.08
C PHE A 43 17.76 -3.25 17.81
N LEU A 44 18.23 -4.27 17.07
CA LEU A 44 18.79 -5.49 17.64
C LEU A 44 20.03 -5.22 18.51
N GLN A 45 20.91 -4.30 18.09
CA GLN A 45 22.06 -3.87 18.90
C GLN A 45 21.63 -3.30 20.26
N LYS A 46 20.46 -2.62 20.34
CA LYS A 46 19.94 -2.14 21.62
C LYS A 46 19.33 -3.24 22.48
N VAL A 47 18.82 -4.30 21.87
CA VAL A 47 18.34 -5.50 22.59
C VAL A 47 19.52 -6.27 23.21
N GLU A 48 20.67 -6.30 22.53
CA GLU A 48 21.90 -6.97 22.98
C GLU A 48 22.72 -6.12 23.97
N ASP A 49 22.51 -4.82 24.00
CA ASP A 49 23.23 -3.90 24.88
C ASP A 49 22.78 -4.07 26.34
N THR A 50 23.67 -4.57 27.18
CA THR A 50 23.40 -4.83 28.60
C THR A 50 23.09 -3.60 29.44
N SER A 51 23.29 -2.39 28.91
CA SER A 51 22.85 -1.15 29.54
C SER A 51 21.35 -0.90 29.43
N TRP A 52 20.66 -1.68 28.59
CA TRP A 52 19.20 -1.63 28.41
C TRP A 52 18.51 -2.81 29.05
N GLN A 53 17.39 -2.55 29.71
CA GLN A 53 16.50 -3.63 30.16
C GLN A 53 15.61 -4.06 29.01
N THR A 54 15.71 -5.31 28.57
CA THR A 54 14.88 -5.89 27.52
C THR A 54 13.73 -6.66 28.11
N ILE A 55 12.51 -6.43 27.59
CA ILE A 55 11.28 -7.15 27.91
C ILE A 55 10.71 -7.73 26.62
N GLU A 56 10.60 -9.04 26.55
CA GLU A 56 9.96 -9.72 25.43
C GLU A 56 8.42 -9.72 25.58
N LEU A 57 7.71 -9.29 24.53
CA LEU A 57 6.27 -9.36 24.45
C LEU A 57 5.85 -10.62 23.68
N THR A 58 5.55 -11.69 24.36
CA THR A 58 5.24 -13.00 23.76
C THR A 58 3.75 -13.23 23.50
N GLY A 59 2.88 -12.38 24.05
CA GLY A 59 1.43 -12.48 23.89
C GLY A 59 0.93 -11.84 22.60
N ASN A 60 0.15 -12.59 21.84
CA ASN A 60 -0.49 -12.09 20.61
C ASN A 60 -1.99 -11.89 20.85
N PHE A 61 -2.45 -10.63 20.84
CA PHE A 61 -3.86 -10.27 21.02
C PHE A 61 -4.66 -10.25 19.72
N ARG A 62 -3.99 -10.34 18.55
CA ARG A 62 -4.63 -10.20 17.24
C ARG A 62 -5.10 -11.53 16.69
N SER A 63 -4.18 -12.44 16.49
CA SER A 63 -4.35 -13.62 15.64
C SER A 63 -4.67 -14.88 16.44
N SER A 64 -5.31 -15.84 15.76
CA SER A 64 -5.50 -17.19 16.30
C SER A 64 -4.16 -17.90 16.51
N GLN A 65 -4.15 -18.93 17.35
CA GLN A 65 -2.95 -19.72 17.61
C GLN A 65 -2.42 -20.40 16.33
N ASN A 66 -3.31 -20.86 15.45
CA ASN A 66 -2.92 -21.47 14.17
C ASN A 66 -2.14 -20.49 13.28
N ILE A 67 -2.54 -19.22 13.26
CA ILE A 67 -1.80 -18.16 12.51
C ILE A 67 -0.46 -17.88 13.19
N CYS A 68 -0.41 -17.78 14.52
CA CYS A 68 0.84 -17.59 15.26
C CYS A 68 1.83 -18.73 14.99
N ASN A 69 1.36 -19.98 14.96
CA ASN A 69 2.20 -21.13 14.67
C ASN A 69 2.81 -21.05 13.27
N VAL A 70 2.00 -20.77 12.24
CA VAL A 70 2.50 -20.66 10.87
C VAL A 70 3.47 -19.50 10.74
N THR A 71 3.14 -18.33 11.24
CA THR A 71 3.98 -17.12 11.05
C THR A 71 5.33 -17.24 11.75
N SER A 72 5.46 -18.07 12.78
CA SER A 72 6.75 -18.31 13.46
C SER A 72 7.82 -18.87 12.53
N TYR A 73 7.45 -19.61 11.50
CA TYR A 73 8.37 -20.16 10.50
C TYR A 73 8.90 -19.11 9.49
N PHE A 74 8.28 -17.93 9.48
CA PHE A 74 8.66 -16.79 8.63
C PHE A 74 9.26 -15.63 9.43
N SER A 75 9.54 -15.86 10.72
CA SER A 75 10.15 -14.93 11.64
C SER A 75 11.62 -15.32 11.87
N ALA A 76 12.54 -14.39 11.72
CA ALA A 76 13.96 -14.59 12.03
C ALA A 76 14.19 -14.78 13.53
N SER A 77 13.38 -14.13 14.37
CA SER A 77 13.47 -14.24 15.82
C SER A 77 12.92 -15.56 16.35
N LEU A 78 11.88 -16.11 15.73
CA LEU A 78 11.19 -17.32 16.21
C LEU A 78 11.66 -18.60 15.51
N ARG A 79 12.03 -18.52 14.22
CA ARG A 79 12.55 -19.61 13.38
C ARG A 79 11.74 -20.94 13.45
N GLY A 80 10.45 -20.85 13.73
CA GLY A 80 9.59 -22.03 13.91
C GLY A 80 9.89 -22.85 15.16
N THR A 81 10.82 -22.46 15.99
CA THR A 81 11.18 -23.19 17.25
C THR A 81 10.24 -22.87 18.40
N LYS A 82 9.65 -21.69 18.37
CA LYS A 82 8.62 -21.23 19.29
C LYS A 82 7.60 -20.39 18.52
N SER A 83 6.40 -20.20 19.03
CA SER A 83 5.41 -19.27 18.49
C SER A 83 4.95 -18.31 19.58
N ASN A 84 4.40 -17.18 19.17
CA ASN A 84 3.72 -16.28 20.08
C ASN A 84 2.45 -16.94 20.62
N ASN A 85 2.15 -16.71 21.89
CA ASN A 85 0.92 -17.23 22.51
C ASN A 85 -0.27 -16.36 22.13
N ALA A 86 -1.25 -16.93 21.45
CA ALA A 86 -2.50 -16.23 21.18
C ALA A 86 -3.29 -16.06 22.49
N ILE A 87 -3.51 -14.83 22.90
CA ILE A 87 -4.22 -14.49 24.13
C ILE A 87 -5.40 -13.55 23.89
N GLY A 88 -5.63 -13.17 22.61
CA GLY A 88 -6.73 -12.31 22.21
C GLY A 88 -8.06 -13.03 22.06
N TYR A 89 -9.07 -12.30 21.59
CA TYR A 89 -10.44 -12.80 21.41
C TYR A 89 -10.53 -14.02 20.48
N TRP A 90 -9.69 -14.09 19.45
CA TRP A 90 -9.70 -15.15 18.43
C TRP A 90 -8.69 -16.28 18.69
N LYS A 91 -8.14 -16.38 19.91
CA LYS A 91 -7.12 -17.37 20.26
C LYS A 91 -7.51 -18.82 19.94
N ASP A 92 -8.79 -19.14 20.12
CA ASP A 92 -9.37 -20.47 19.98
C ASP A 92 -9.99 -20.73 18.59
N GLU A 93 -9.76 -19.82 17.61
CA GLU A 93 -10.22 -20.06 16.23
C GLU A 93 -9.57 -21.31 15.66
N VAL A 94 -10.39 -22.26 15.25
CA VAL A 94 -9.93 -23.60 14.82
C VAL A 94 -9.45 -23.65 13.38
N GLN A 95 -9.81 -22.65 12.55
CA GLN A 95 -9.41 -22.61 11.15
C GLN A 95 -7.90 -22.51 11.02
N LYS A 96 -7.28 -23.50 10.39
CA LYS A 96 -5.87 -23.43 9.98
C LYS A 96 -5.72 -22.46 8.81
N PRO A 97 -4.59 -21.77 8.70
CA PRO A 97 -4.21 -21.07 7.49
C PRO A 97 -4.34 -21.94 6.24
N ILE A 98 -4.83 -21.35 5.15
CA ILE A 98 -5.04 -22.05 3.89
C ILE A 98 -3.88 -21.76 2.93
N LEU A 99 -3.26 -22.80 2.42
CA LEU A 99 -2.34 -22.74 1.30
C LEU A 99 -3.10 -23.12 0.03
N LEU A 100 -3.42 -22.10 -0.77
CA LEU A 100 -4.13 -22.28 -2.04
C LEU A 100 -3.11 -22.40 -3.18
N LEU A 101 -3.02 -23.60 -3.76
CA LEU A 101 -2.15 -23.86 -4.90
C LEU A 101 -2.93 -23.60 -6.20
N THR A 102 -2.40 -22.70 -7.04
CA THR A 102 -3.05 -22.30 -8.28
C THR A 102 -2.30 -22.85 -9.50
N LYS A 103 -3.03 -23.38 -10.47
CA LYS A 103 -2.47 -23.81 -11.76
C LYS A 103 -2.32 -22.65 -12.73
N ASN A 104 -3.24 -21.71 -12.67
CA ASN A 104 -3.26 -20.50 -13.48
C ASN A 104 -3.18 -19.28 -12.56
N ASN A 105 -2.40 -18.26 -12.94
CA ASN A 105 -2.26 -17.01 -12.16
C ASN A 105 -3.49 -16.09 -12.29
N SER A 106 -4.72 -16.63 -12.32
CA SER A 106 -5.93 -15.82 -12.31
C SER A 106 -6.12 -15.23 -10.91
N GLU A 107 -5.89 -13.93 -10.83
CA GLU A 107 -6.06 -13.18 -9.57
C GLU A 107 -7.55 -13.15 -9.19
N ASN A 108 -8.45 -13.02 -10.16
CA ASN A 108 -9.89 -12.95 -9.92
C ASN A 108 -10.45 -14.24 -9.34
N ASP A 109 -10.11 -15.39 -9.92
CA ASP A 109 -10.57 -16.69 -9.42
C ASP A 109 -10.08 -16.94 -8.00
N THR A 110 -8.81 -16.55 -7.73
CA THR A 110 -8.21 -16.64 -6.40
C THR A 110 -8.96 -15.76 -5.38
N ILE A 111 -9.34 -14.55 -5.76
CA ILE A 111 -10.09 -13.64 -4.89
C ILE A 111 -11.50 -14.14 -4.67
N GLU A 112 -12.20 -14.60 -5.70
CA GLU A 112 -13.55 -15.17 -5.58
C GLU A 112 -13.55 -16.38 -4.64
N TYR A 113 -12.55 -17.25 -4.77
CA TYR A 113 -12.37 -18.38 -3.87
C TYR A 113 -12.15 -17.93 -2.42
N PHE A 114 -11.29 -16.95 -2.19
CA PHE A 114 -11.04 -16.39 -0.86
C PHE A 114 -12.30 -15.75 -0.25
N ILE A 115 -13.05 -14.98 -1.02
CA ILE A 115 -14.31 -14.36 -0.57
C ILE A 115 -15.34 -15.43 -0.19
N LYS A 116 -15.44 -16.52 -0.96
CA LYS A 116 -16.28 -17.65 -0.61
C LYS A 116 -15.88 -18.26 0.75
N LYS A 117 -14.57 -18.45 1.01
CA LYS A 117 -14.09 -18.93 2.33
C LYS A 117 -14.42 -17.97 3.47
N CYS A 118 -14.30 -16.66 3.22
CA CYS A 118 -14.73 -15.66 4.21
C CYS A 118 -16.22 -15.82 4.56
N MET A 119 -17.08 -16.02 3.55
CA MET A 119 -18.52 -16.22 3.77
C MET A 119 -18.83 -17.51 4.53
N GLU A 120 -18.14 -18.63 4.20
CA GLU A 120 -18.24 -19.90 4.91
C GLU A 120 -17.90 -19.76 6.41
N MET A 121 -16.94 -18.90 6.74
CA MET A 121 -16.54 -18.57 8.11
C MET A 121 -17.37 -17.43 8.74
N GLN A 122 -18.43 -16.97 8.08
CA GLN A 122 -19.28 -15.86 8.53
C GLN A 122 -18.48 -14.56 8.79
N ILE A 123 -17.43 -14.32 8.00
CA ILE A 123 -16.67 -13.08 8.03
C ILE A 123 -17.38 -12.05 7.13
N GLY A 124 -17.79 -10.94 7.72
CA GLY A 124 -18.44 -9.86 6.98
C GLY A 124 -17.49 -9.22 5.95
N ILE A 125 -17.90 -9.22 4.67
CA ILE A 125 -17.08 -8.65 3.60
C ILE A 125 -17.17 -7.13 3.66
N SER A 126 -16.09 -6.52 4.10
CA SER A 126 -15.92 -5.06 4.14
C SER A 126 -14.44 -4.68 4.09
N PRO A 127 -14.10 -3.43 3.72
CA PRO A 127 -12.71 -2.98 3.74
C PRO A 127 -12.04 -3.01 5.12
N LYS A 128 -12.82 -3.04 6.20
CA LYS A 128 -12.29 -3.15 7.57
C LYS A 128 -11.97 -4.59 7.98
N ASN A 129 -12.67 -5.55 7.39
CA ASN A 129 -12.58 -6.95 7.80
C ASN A 129 -11.73 -7.81 6.89
N VAL A 130 -11.68 -7.49 5.59
CA VAL A 130 -11.08 -8.36 4.58
C VAL A 130 -10.05 -7.60 3.77
N ALA A 131 -8.86 -8.16 3.62
CA ALA A 131 -7.81 -7.60 2.80
C ALA A 131 -7.20 -8.60 1.82
N VAL A 132 -6.98 -8.14 0.60
CA VAL A 132 -6.19 -8.82 -0.44
C VAL A 132 -4.89 -8.07 -0.61
N LEU A 133 -3.77 -8.74 -0.33
CA LEU A 133 -2.44 -8.15 -0.29
C LEU A 133 -1.58 -8.71 -1.42
N THR A 134 -0.88 -7.81 -2.09
CA THR A 134 0.15 -8.17 -3.07
C THR A 134 1.39 -7.34 -2.81
N ARG A 135 2.55 -7.78 -3.28
CA ARG A 135 3.71 -6.90 -3.36
C ARG A 135 3.70 -6.15 -4.69
N GLY A 136 3.82 -4.84 -4.60
CA GLY A 136 3.82 -3.95 -5.75
C GLY A 136 2.53 -3.16 -5.87
N ARG A 137 2.44 -2.36 -6.91
CA ARG A 137 1.21 -1.61 -7.19
C ARG A 137 0.09 -2.59 -7.50
N ILE A 138 -0.95 -2.52 -6.72
CA ILE A 138 -2.18 -3.19 -7.02
C ILE A 138 -2.84 -2.41 -8.15
N TYR A 139 -3.07 -3.13 -9.19
CA TYR A 139 -3.98 -2.69 -10.21
C TYR A 139 -5.30 -3.39 -9.92
N SER A 140 -6.29 -2.68 -9.40
CA SER A 140 -7.65 -3.20 -9.38
C SER A 140 -8.08 -3.44 -10.83
N ASP A 141 -8.91 -4.44 -11.10
CA ASP A 141 -9.53 -4.58 -12.44
C ASP A 141 -10.46 -3.39 -12.75
N THR A 142 -10.81 -2.62 -11.71
CA THR A 142 -11.40 -1.29 -11.79
C THR A 142 -10.35 -0.18 -11.96
N ASP A 143 -9.04 -0.45 -11.72
CA ASP A 143 -8.00 0.42 -12.25
C ASP A 143 -8.02 0.24 -13.76
N ILE A 144 -8.86 1.01 -14.38
CA ILE A 144 -8.81 1.25 -15.80
C ILE A 144 -7.43 1.84 -16.04
N LYS A 145 -6.46 0.91 -16.10
CA LYS A 145 -5.10 1.24 -16.51
C LYS A 145 -5.23 1.92 -17.85
N GLY A 146 -5.07 3.20 -17.81
CA GLY A 146 -4.98 3.90 -19.01
C GLY A 146 -6.22 4.68 -19.45
N LEU A 147 -7.19 4.97 -18.58
CA LEU A 147 -8.19 5.98 -18.93
C LEU A 147 -7.49 7.32 -19.18
N TRP A 148 -6.60 7.70 -18.28
CA TRP A 148 -5.86 8.96 -18.37
C TRP A 148 -4.60 8.81 -19.24
N LYS A 149 -4.36 9.75 -20.16
CA LYS A 149 -3.15 9.72 -20.98
C LYS A 149 -1.91 10.14 -20.18
N SER A 150 -2.09 11.04 -19.22
CA SER A 150 -1.02 11.53 -18.35
C SER A 150 -1.35 11.35 -16.86
N ALA A 151 -0.32 11.37 -16.02
CA ALA A 151 -0.46 11.35 -14.57
C ALA A 151 -1.06 12.67 -14.06
N GLU A 152 -0.78 13.78 -14.72
CA GLU A 152 -1.25 15.10 -14.31
C GLU A 152 -2.76 15.20 -14.39
N ILE A 153 -3.39 14.77 -15.50
CA ILE A 153 -4.85 14.81 -15.62
C ILE A 153 -5.52 13.85 -14.61
N GLU A 154 -4.90 12.72 -14.30
CA GLU A 154 -5.39 11.84 -13.23
C GLU A 154 -5.38 12.52 -11.87
N LEU A 155 -4.30 13.24 -11.54
CA LEU A 155 -4.18 13.98 -10.29
C LEU A 155 -5.21 15.10 -10.19
N TYR A 156 -5.45 15.85 -11.26
CA TYR A 156 -6.49 16.88 -11.29
C TYR A 156 -7.89 16.29 -11.14
N ALA A 157 -8.17 15.17 -11.78
CA ALA A 157 -9.45 14.48 -11.63
C ALA A 157 -9.69 13.99 -10.18
N LYS A 158 -8.65 13.43 -9.54
CA LYS A 158 -8.67 13.10 -8.11
C LYS A 158 -8.87 14.34 -7.25
N ALA A 159 -8.19 15.43 -7.56
CA ALA A 159 -8.33 16.69 -6.84
C ALA A 159 -9.76 17.23 -6.92
N ALA A 160 -10.41 17.19 -8.08
CA ALA A 160 -11.80 17.60 -8.25
C ALA A 160 -12.75 16.82 -7.35
N TYR A 161 -12.59 15.49 -7.31
CA TYR A 161 -13.40 14.64 -6.44
C TYR A 161 -13.17 14.91 -4.95
N GLU A 162 -11.89 14.99 -4.52
CA GLU A 162 -11.52 15.29 -3.14
C GLU A 162 -11.95 16.70 -2.72
N TRP A 163 -11.97 17.67 -3.64
CA TRP A 163 -12.41 19.04 -3.37
C TRP A 163 -13.89 19.11 -3.01
N LYS A 164 -14.72 18.32 -3.69
CA LYS A 164 -16.17 18.32 -3.51
C LYS A 164 -16.64 17.36 -2.41
N TYR A 165 -16.09 16.15 -2.34
CA TYR A 165 -16.59 15.07 -1.49
C TYR A 165 -15.59 14.53 -0.45
N GLY A 166 -14.33 14.95 -0.50
CA GLY A 166 -13.28 14.38 0.32
C GLY A 166 -12.47 15.39 1.11
N SER A 167 -11.16 15.20 1.11
CA SER A 167 -10.22 15.99 1.87
C SER A 167 -9.70 17.20 1.08
N ARG A 168 -9.98 18.42 1.57
CA ARG A 168 -9.42 19.66 1.01
C ARG A 168 -7.90 19.65 0.92
N LYS A 169 -7.24 19.05 1.91
CA LYS A 169 -5.78 18.88 1.94
C LYS A 169 -5.31 17.99 0.78
N LYS A 170 -5.95 16.84 0.55
CA LYS A 170 -5.60 15.96 -0.57
C LYS A 170 -5.89 16.60 -1.92
N ALA A 171 -6.99 17.34 -2.03
CA ALA A 171 -7.29 18.10 -3.24
C ALA A 171 -6.17 19.08 -3.56
N TYR A 172 -5.74 19.86 -2.57
CA TYR A 172 -4.62 20.79 -2.71
C TYR A 172 -3.32 20.06 -3.11
N GLU A 173 -2.91 19.02 -2.38
CA GLU A 173 -1.67 18.27 -2.65
C GLU A 173 -1.65 17.64 -4.06
N ASN A 174 -2.77 17.10 -4.52
CA ASN A 174 -2.89 16.54 -5.88
C ASN A 174 -2.80 17.63 -6.96
N THR A 175 -3.48 18.76 -6.76
CA THR A 175 -3.43 19.91 -7.68
C THR A 175 -2.04 20.51 -7.72
N GLU A 176 -1.42 20.72 -6.57
CA GLU A 176 -0.07 21.25 -6.45
C GLU A 176 0.94 20.39 -7.21
N LYS A 177 0.92 19.07 -6.99
CA LYS A 177 1.82 18.14 -7.67
C LYS A 177 1.61 18.15 -9.19
N ALA A 178 0.36 18.09 -9.65
CA ALA A 178 0.05 18.12 -11.09
C ALA A 178 0.49 19.43 -11.72
N THR A 179 0.21 20.55 -11.06
CA THR A 179 0.55 21.89 -11.55
C THR A 179 2.08 22.09 -11.60
N TYR A 180 2.80 21.61 -10.59
CA TYR A 180 4.26 21.63 -10.60
C TYR A 180 4.81 20.88 -11.81
N CYS A 181 4.33 19.67 -12.10
CA CYS A 181 4.75 18.92 -13.29
C CYS A 181 4.40 19.64 -14.60
N MET A 182 3.29 20.38 -14.64
CA MET A 182 2.91 21.17 -15.84
C MET A 182 3.81 22.39 -16.06
N ILE A 183 4.25 23.04 -15.00
CA ILE A 183 5.05 24.28 -15.08
C ILE A 183 6.55 23.95 -15.26
N PHE A 184 7.07 23.02 -14.46
CA PHE A 184 8.51 22.73 -14.41
C PHE A 184 8.94 21.49 -15.19
N ASN A 185 7.99 20.69 -15.68
CA ASN A 185 8.24 19.41 -16.37
C ASN A 185 9.13 18.42 -15.58
N GLU A 186 8.98 18.40 -14.25
CA GLU A 186 9.74 17.57 -13.35
C GLU A 186 8.79 16.78 -12.45
N ASP A 187 9.15 15.52 -12.11
CA ASP A 187 8.51 14.75 -11.04
C ASP A 187 9.56 14.52 -9.94
N THR A 188 9.35 15.11 -8.79
CA THR A 188 10.30 15.10 -7.68
C THR A 188 9.56 14.91 -6.34
N ASP A 189 10.32 14.70 -5.28
CA ASP A 189 9.75 14.66 -3.93
C ASP A 189 9.28 16.04 -3.45
N LYS A 190 8.49 16.04 -2.38
CA LYS A 190 7.86 17.26 -1.87
C LYS A 190 8.86 18.34 -1.44
N TYR A 191 10.02 17.94 -0.91
CA TYR A 191 11.02 18.89 -0.43
C TYR A 191 11.67 19.64 -1.59
N MET A 192 12.14 18.92 -2.61
CA MET A 192 12.75 19.50 -3.81
C MET A 192 11.74 20.35 -4.58
N MET A 193 10.48 19.91 -4.66
CA MET A 193 9.40 20.68 -5.25
C MET A 193 9.22 22.04 -4.55
N GLN A 194 9.17 22.06 -3.23
CA GLN A 194 9.04 23.32 -2.46
C GLN A 194 10.24 24.23 -2.63
N GLN A 195 11.45 23.67 -2.65
CA GLN A 195 12.64 24.46 -2.90
C GLN A 195 12.58 25.16 -4.27
N LYS A 196 12.25 24.42 -5.32
CA LYS A 196 12.16 24.97 -6.68
C LYS A 196 11.05 26.02 -6.82
N ILE A 197 9.91 25.83 -6.16
CA ILE A 197 8.84 26.83 -6.12
C ILE A 197 9.37 28.15 -5.52
N ARG A 198 10.09 28.10 -4.39
CA ARG A 198 10.65 29.29 -3.72
C ARG A 198 11.69 30.03 -4.57
N GLU A 199 12.38 29.32 -5.46
CA GLU A 199 13.34 29.95 -6.41
C GLU A 199 12.64 30.79 -7.48
N HIS A 200 11.35 30.51 -7.77
CA HIS A 200 10.62 31.12 -8.88
C HIS A 200 9.49 32.05 -8.46
N THR A 201 8.94 31.85 -7.25
CA THR A 201 7.80 32.64 -6.74
C THR A 201 7.72 32.60 -5.22
N THR A 202 6.83 33.42 -4.63
CA THR A 202 6.53 33.34 -3.19
C THR A 202 5.60 32.15 -2.89
N GLU A 203 5.69 31.62 -1.67
CA GLU A 203 4.77 30.55 -1.25
C GLU A 203 3.30 30.98 -1.28
N GLU A 204 3.04 32.26 -0.98
CA GLU A 204 1.70 32.83 -0.99
C GLU A 204 1.13 32.88 -2.40
N SER A 205 1.87 33.45 -3.35
CA SER A 205 1.47 33.52 -4.76
C SER A 205 1.25 32.13 -5.35
N TRP A 206 2.11 31.16 -5.00
CA TRP A 206 1.94 29.78 -5.44
C TRP A 206 0.66 29.14 -4.86
N LYS A 207 0.39 29.34 -3.56
CA LYS A 207 -0.84 28.84 -2.92
C LYS A 207 -2.09 29.45 -3.55
N ASP A 208 -2.09 30.75 -3.80
CA ASP A 208 -3.20 31.44 -4.44
C ASP A 208 -3.45 30.91 -5.85
N PHE A 209 -2.39 30.63 -6.59
CA PHE A 209 -2.50 30.01 -7.91
C PHE A 209 -3.12 28.62 -7.84
N ILE A 210 -2.69 27.74 -6.91
CA ILE A 210 -3.25 26.40 -6.73
C ILE A 210 -4.72 26.46 -6.30
N ILE A 211 -5.04 27.37 -5.36
CA ILE A 211 -6.44 27.59 -4.91
C ILE A 211 -7.30 28.10 -6.07
N ASN A 212 -6.79 28.98 -6.91
CA ASN A 212 -7.51 29.49 -8.05
C ASN A 212 -7.85 28.37 -9.07
N ILE A 213 -6.92 27.43 -9.30
CA ILE A 213 -7.22 26.23 -10.10
C ILE A 213 -8.35 25.43 -9.45
N LEU A 214 -8.30 25.17 -8.13
CA LEU A 214 -9.29 24.37 -7.41
C LEU A 214 -10.68 24.99 -7.39
N ILE A 215 -10.77 26.31 -7.25
CA ILE A 215 -12.06 27.02 -7.24
C ILE A 215 -12.73 26.96 -8.62
N ASN A 216 -11.95 26.99 -9.68
CA ASN A 216 -12.43 26.96 -11.06
C ASN A 216 -12.51 25.54 -11.65
N ILE A 217 -12.15 24.49 -10.88
CA ILE A 217 -12.19 23.12 -11.38
C ILE A 217 -13.64 22.72 -11.74
N PRO A 218 -13.90 22.11 -12.92
CA PRO A 218 -15.27 21.79 -13.33
C PRO A 218 -15.96 20.80 -12.38
N ASP A 219 -17.29 20.79 -12.43
CA ASP A 219 -18.08 19.92 -11.58
C ASP A 219 -17.85 18.43 -11.92
N VAL A 220 -17.70 17.61 -10.89
CA VAL A 220 -17.46 16.17 -11.01
C VAL A 220 -18.71 15.37 -11.45
N ASP A 221 -19.88 16.00 -11.50
CA ASP A 221 -21.09 15.39 -12.05
C ASP A 221 -21.09 15.39 -13.59
N MET A 222 -20.17 16.13 -14.23
CA MET A 222 -19.98 16.13 -15.68
C MET A 222 -19.43 14.79 -16.18
N GLU A 223 -19.74 14.44 -17.43
CA GLU A 223 -19.11 13.30 -18.13
C GLU A 223 -17.60 13.52 -18.24
N ILE A 224 -16.81 12.46 -18.04
CA ILE A 224 -15.35 12.54 -17.99
C ILE A 224 -14.77 13.22 -19.24
N ALA A 225 -15.29 12.91 -20.42
CA ALA A 225 -14.78 13.51 -21.67
C ALA A 225 -15.01 15.03 -21.75
N GLU A 226 -16.17 15.48 -21.28
CA GLU A 226 -16.54 16.89 -21.23
C GLU A 226 -15.73 17.59 -20.13
N TRP A 227 -15.63 16.99 -18.95
CA TRP A 227 -14.83 17.49 -17.84
C TRP A 227 -13.36 17.74 -18.23
N VAL A 228 -12.74 16.80 -18.94
CA VAL A 228 -11.34 16.96 -19.40
C VAL A 228 -11.21 18.13 -20.39
N LYS A 229 -12.14 18.26 -21.30
CA LYS A 229 -12.13 19.35 -22.31
C LYS A 229 -12.32 20.72 -21.64
N GLU A 230 -13.30 20.83 -20.74
CA GLU A 230 -13.57 22.08 -20.03
C GLU A 230 -12.41 22.46 -19.11
N PHE A 231 -11.92 21.49 -18.32
CA PHE A 231 -10.78 21.75 -17.44
C PHE A 231 -9.52 22.17 -18.19
N SER A 232 -9.26 21.62 -19.38
CA SER A 232 -8.10 22.02 -20.19
C SER A 232 -8.15 23.50 -20.57
N THR A 233 -9.33 24.03 -20.85
CA THR A 233 -9.55 25.46 -21.18
C THR A 233 -9.37 26.33 -19.94
N ILE A 234 -10.01 25.96 -18.85
CA ILE A 234 -9.93 26.67 -17.57
C ILE A 234 -8.48 26.73 -17.07
N PHE A 235 -7.75 25.62 -17.11
CA PHE A 235 -6.37 25.56 -16.67
C PHE A 235 -5.47 26.54 -17.43
N VAL A 236 -5.61 26.59 -18.76
CA VAL A 236 -4.85 27.53 -19.58
C VAL A 236 -5.19 28.99 -19.23
N ASP A 237 -6.46 29.29 -19.03
CA ASP A 237 -6.90 30.65 -18.69
C ASP A 237 -6.43 31.06 -17.28
N VAL A 238 -6.49 30.16 -16.29
CA VAL A 238 -5.94 30.42 -14.95
C VAL A 238 -4.44 30.63 -15.01
N CYS A 239 -3.69 29.83 -15.77
CA CYS A 239 -2.26 30.03 -15.95
C CYS A 239 -1.93 31.40 -16.54
N LYS A 240 -2.68 31.85 -17.57
CA LYS A 240 -2.49 33.17 -18.16
C LYS A 240 -2.79 34.31 -17.19
N ASN A 241 -3.89 34.19 -16.45
CA ASN A 241 -4.30 35.24 -15.51
C ASN A 241 -3.37 35.37 -14.31
N CYS A 242 -2.70 34.27 -13.91
CA CYS A 242 -1.73 34.25 -12.81
C CYS A 242 -0.27 34.36 -13.29
N GLU A 243 -0.06 34.67 -14.59
CA GLU A 243 1.26 34.86 -15.21
C GLU A 243 2.20 33.63 -15.16
N TYR A 244 1.67 32.44 -14.91
CA TYR A 244 2.43 31.20 -14.94
C TYR A 244 2.51 30.62 -16.36
N LYS A 245 3.71 30.24 -16.78
CA LYS A 245 3.96 29.64 -18.09
C LYS A 245 4.01 28.12 -17.97
N ILE A 246 3.20 27.44 -18.78
CA ILE A 246 3.27 25.99 -18.95
C ILE A 246 4.59 25.65 -19.65
N SER A 247 5.28 24.61 -19.20
CA SER A 247 6.53 24.16 -19.81
C SER A 247 6.36 23.93 -21.32
N PRO A 248 7.28 24.39 -22.16
CA PRO A 248 7.24 24.14 -23.60
C PRO A 248 7.19 22.67 -23.98
N ASP A 249 7.72 21.79 -23.11
CA ASP A 249 7.73 20.34 -23.30
C ASP A 249 6.39 19.67 -22.93
N LYS A 250 5.43 20.44 -22.40
CA LYS A 250 4.09 19.97 -22.05
C LYS A 250 3.03 20.46 -23.04
N GLU A 251 2.62 19.59 -23.94
CA GLU A 251 1.51 19.91 -24.84
C GLU A 251 0.17 19.68 -24.13
N ILE A 252 -0.60 20.76 -23.94
CA ILE A 252 -1.95 20.71 -23.34
C ILE A 252 -2.82 19.65 -24.01
N LYS A 253 -2.82 19.65 -25.36
CA LYS A 253 -3.61 18.69 -26.14
C LYS A 253 -3.23 17.23 -25.90
N ASP A 254 -2.00 16.97 -25.45
CA ASP A 254 -1.52 15.61 -25.18
C ASP A 254 -1.63 15.23 -23.71
N THR A 255 -1.51 16.17 -22.81
CA THR A 255 -1.64 15.96 -21.37
C THR A 255 -3.11 15.76 -20.97
N PHE A 256 -4.00 16.64 -21.46
CA PHE A 256 -5.43 16.62 -21.14
C PHE A 256 -6.20 15.72 -22.13
N LYS A 257 -5.92 14.43 -22.09
CA LYS A 257 -6.57 13.43 -22.95
C LYS A 257 -6.97 12.19 -22.18
N ILE A 258 -8.03 11.57 -22.68
CA ILE A 258 -8.44 10.21 -22.30
C ILE A 258 -7.90 9.27 -23.38
N LYS A 259 -7.36 8.12 -22.99
CA LYS A 259 -6.93 7.08 -23.94
C LYS A 259 -8.15 6.53 -24.71
N ARG A 260 -7.92 6.11 -25.95
CA ARG A 260 -8.96 5.41 -26.73
C ARG A 260 -9.24 4.06 -26.09
N ASN A 261 -10.51 3.71 -25.94
CA ASN A 261 -10.93 2.40 -25.49
C ASN A 261 -10.51 1.32 -26.47
N ASP A 262 -9.87 0.29 -25.98
CA ASP A 262 -9.88 -1.02 -26.62
C ASP A 262 -11.30 -1.61 -26.43
N ASN A 263 -11.83 -2.28 -27.45
CA ASN A 263 -13.22 -2.73 -27.61
C ASN A 263 -13.81 -3.63 -26.48
N LYS A 264 -13.22 -3.69 -25.31
CA LYS A 264 -13.59 -4.56 -24.17
C LYS A 264 -14.02 -3.85 -22.90
N SER A 265 -13.97 -2.52 -22.86
CA SER A 265 -14.29 -1.77 -21.64
C SER A 265 -15.57 -0.94 -21.81
N PRO A 266 -16.38 -0.74 -20.74
CA PRO A 266 -17.52 0.18 -20.78
C PRO A 266 -17.09 1.57 -21.26
N ASP A 267 -18.00 2.31 -21.90
CA ASP A 267 -17.71 3.65 -22.41
C ASP A 267 -17.59 4.65 -21.24
N PHE A 268 -16.44 4.61 -20.56
CA PHE A 268 -16.15 5.49 -19.41
C PHE A 268 -16.17 6.97 -19.74
N LYS A 269 -16.13 7.33 -21.02
CA LYS A 269 -16.20 8.72 -21.45
C LYS A 269 -17.56 9.32 -21.14
N LYS A 270 -18.60 8.48 -21.07
CA LYS A 270 -20.00 8.88 -20.87
C LYS A 270 -20.47 8.77 -19.42
N ILE A 271 -19.62 8.33 -18.50
CA ILE A 271 -19.95 8.37 -17.08
C ILE A 271 -19.46 9.66 -16.44
N SER A 272 -20.11 10.13 -15.39
CA SER A 272 -19.61 11.29 -14.65
C SER A 272 -18.33 10.94 -13.88
N LEU A 273 -17.48 11.94 -13.69
CA LEU A 273 -16.25 11.80 -12.90
C LEU A 273 -16.55 11.31 -11.48
N LYS A 274 -17.67 11.77 -10.90
CA LYS A 274 -18.18 11.31 -9.61
C LYS A 274 -18.42 9.80 -9.59
N LYS A 275 -19.22 9.29 -10.52
CA LYS A 275 -19.52 7.84 -10.62
C LYS A 275 -18.27 7.00 -10.87
N PHE A 276 -17.29 7.55 -11.59
CA PHE A 276 -16.00 6.90 -11.80
C PHE A 276 -15.25 6.68 -10.47
N PHE A 277 -15.18 7.71 -9.62
CA PHE A 277 -14.51 7.60 -8.33
C PHE A 277 -15.36 6.87 -7.27
N GLU A 278 -16.69 7.00 -7.30
CA GLU A 278 -17.58 6.23 -6.42
C GLU A 278 -17.47 4.74 -6.68
N LYS A 279 -17.45 4.29 -7.95
CA LYS A 279 -17.19 2.88 -8.28
C LYS A 279 -15.85 2.39 -7.75
N LYS A 280 -14.84 3.25 -7.70
CA LYS A 280 -13.54 2.94 -7.12
C LYS A 280 -13.58 2.84 -5.59
N ASN A 281 -14.49 3.56 -4.94
CA ASN A 281 -14.69 3.56 -3.48
C ASN A 281 -15.63 2.44 -2.99
N GLU A 282 -16.36 1.76 -3.88
CA GLU A 282 -17.17 0.58 -3.57
C GLU A 282 -16.36 -0.72 -3.51
N GLU A 283 -15.08 -0.66 -3.18
CA GLU A 283 -14.32 -1.87 -2.92
C GLU A 283 -14.94 -2.61 -1.72
N LYS A 284 -15.49 -3.78 -2.01
CA LYS A 284 -16.11 -4.66 -0.99
C LYS A 284 -15.11 -5.10 0.08
N TYR A 285 -13.82 -5.03 -0.19
CA TYR A 285 -12.71 -5.40 0.68
C TYR A 285 -11.49 -4.51 0.37
N THR A 286 -10.54 -4.43 1.31
CA THR A 286 -9.29 -3.70 1.09
C THR A 286 -8.40 -4.44 0.08
N ARG A 287 -8.02 -3.76 -1.00
CA ARG A 287 -6.90 -4.16 -1.87
C ARG A 287 -5.72 -3.23 -1.61
N SER A 288 -4.61 -3.77 -1.14
CA SER A 288 -3.46 -2.93 -0.76
C SER A 288 -2.12 -3.63 -0.96
N SER A 289 -1.07 -2.83 -1.09
CA SER A 289 0.29 -3.34 -0.92
C SER A 289 0.53 -3.70 0.55
N ILE A 290 1.51 -4.55 0.80
CA ILE A 290 1.88 -4.94 2.17
C ILE A 290 2.29 -3.73 3.01
N HIS A 291 3.01 -2.78 2.41
CA HIS A 291 3.38 -1.53 3.09
C HIS A 291 2.16 -0.68 3.50
N GLY A 292 1.11 -0.69 2.67
CA GLY A 292 -0.09 0.10 2.91
C GLY A 292 -0.95 -0.39 4.08
N VAL A 293 -0.75 -1.63 4.52
CA VAL A 293 -1.50 -2.25 5.63
C VAL A 293 -0.64 -2.49 6.88
N LYS A 294 0.58 -1.98 6.90
CA LYS A 294 1.40 -2.07 8.11
C LYS A 294 0.73 -1.32 9.26
N GLY A 295 0.58 -1.98 10.40
CA GLY A 295 -0.16 -1.45 11.55
C GLY A 295 -1.65 -1.83 11.59
N GLU A 296 -2.26 -2.14 10.44
CA GLU A 296 -3.66 -2.54 10.34
C GLU A 296 -3.90 -3.99 10.77
N SER A 297 -5.17 -4.34 10.96
CA SER A 297 -5.61 -5.70 11.31
C SER A 297 -6.94 -6.00 10.65
N TYR A 298 -7.08 -7.22 10.11
CA TYR A 298 -8.28 -7.67 9.40
C TYR A 298 -8.78 -8.99 10.01
N GLU A 299 -10.03 -9.36 9.79
CA GLU A 299 -10.48 -10.73 10.15
C GLU A 299 -9.91 -11.76 9.20
N ALA A 300 -9.84 -11.43 7.91
CA ALA A 300 -9.28 -12.30 6.86
C ALA A 300 -8.29 -11.57 5.97
N VAL A 301 -7.21 -12.24 5.62
CA VAL A 301 -6.19 -11.73 4.69
C VAL A 301 -5.85 -12.80 3.66
N LEU A 302 -5.89 -12.41 2.39
CA LEU A 302 -5.30 -13.13 1.27
C LEU A 302 -3.95 -12.49 0.92
N LEU A 303 -2.87 -13.26 1.01
CA LEU A 303 -1.58 -12.90 0.41
C LEU A 303 -1.45 -13.61 -0.94
N HIS A 304 -1.51 -12.85 -2.02
CA HIS A 304 -1.40 -13.38 -3.38
C HIS A 304 0.04 -13.26 -3.88
N VAL A 305 0.68 -14.41 -4.12
CA VAL A 305 2.07 -14.55 -4.55
C VAL A 305 2.12 -14.91 -6.04
N LYS A 306 2.91 -14.16 -6.80
CA LYS A 306 3.05 -14.35 -8.26
C LYS A 306 4.29 -15.16 -8.59
N SER A 307 4.25 -15.88 -9.73
CA SER A 307 5.37 -16.70 -10.19
C SER A 307 6.57 -15.92 -10.75
N ARG A 308 6.42 -14.62 -10.99
CA ARG A 308 7.45 -13.81 -11.65
C ARG A 308 8.64 -13.53 -10.77
N THR A 309 9.83 -13.70 -11.33
CA THR A 309 11.12 -13.28 -10.74
C THR A 309 11.25 -11.76 -10.72
N GLY A 310 12.06 -11.24 -9.82
CA GLY A 310 12.32 -9.81 -9.61
C GLY A 310 12.15 -9.42 -8.15
N SER A 311 11.97 -8.15 -7.85
CA SER A 311 11.79 -7.66 -6.48
C SER A 311 10.40 -8.00 -5.90
N THR A 312 9.91 -9.23 -6.07
CA THR A 312 8.61 -9.71 -5.60
C THR A 312 8.75 -10.91 -4.67
N ILE A 313 7.78 -11.13 -3.81
CA ILE A 313 7.65 -12.37 -3.05
C ILE A 313 7.32 -13.49 -4.04
N THR A 314 8.12 -14.54 -4.05
CA THR A 314 7.95 -15.70 -4.93
C THR A 314 7.79 -16.98 -4.10
N PRO A 315 7.20 -18.07 -4.67
CA PRO A 315 7.14 -19.35 -3.97
C PRO A 315 8.51 -19.84 -3.53
N LYS A 316 9.53 -19.72 -4.39
CA LYS A 316 10.90 -20.13 -4.06
C LYS A 316 11.46 -19.36 -2.87
N LEU A 317 11.25 -18.03 -2.82
CA LEU A 317 11.65 -17.23 -1.68
C LEU A 317 10.99 -17.72 -0.38
N LEU A 318 9.69 -17.98 -0.42
CA LEU A 318 8.95 -18.42 0.78
C LEU A 318 9.41 -19.81 1.26
N MET A 319 9.84 -20.69 0.35
CA MET A 319 10.33 -22.02 0.67
C MET A 319 11.76 -22.03 1.19
N GLU A 320 12.67 -21.29 0.56
CA GLU A 320 14.11 -21.40 0.72
C GLU A 320 14.81 -20.10 1.15
N GLY A 321 14.10 -18.97 1.14
CA GLY A 321 14.69 -17.65 1.45
C GLY A 321 15.13 -17.54 2.90
N GLU A 322 16.17 -16.75 3.12
CA GLU A 322 16.65 -16.39 4.46
C GLU A 322 15.64 -15.47 5.14
N LEU A 323 15.40 -15.71 6.43
CA LEU A 323 14.35 -15.02 7.19
C LEU A 323 14.66 -13.54 7.43
N GLU A 324 15.94 -13.19 7.39
CA GLU A 324 16.48 -11.84 7.58
C GLU A 324 16.27 -10.92 6.34
N GLN A 325 15.90 -11.47 5.19
CA GLN A 325 15.68 -10.67 3.98
C GLN A 325 14.43 -9.79 4.10
N GLU A 326 14.48 -8.55 3.59
CA GLU A 326 13.34 -7.63 3.60
C GLU A 326 12.08 -8.24 2.98
N LEU A 327 12.24 -9.04 1.92
CA LEU A 327 11.12 -9.73 1.26
C LEU A 327 10.44 -10.77 2.15
N MET A 328 11.20 -11.45 3.01
CA MET A 328 10.64 -12.38 3.98
C MET A 328 9.93 -11.62 5.10
N ARG A 329 10.50 -10.52 5.59
CA ARG A 329 9.82 -9.65 6.55
C ARG A 329 8.53 -9.06 5.99
N LEU A 330 8.50 -8.71 4.69
CA LEU A 330 7.26 -8.29 4.03
C LEU A 330 6.21 -9.41 4.04
N ALA A 331 6.58 -10.64 3.71
CA ALA A 331 5.67 -11.79 3.78
C ALA A 331 5.19 -12.01 5.21
N TYR A 332 6.08 -11.97 6.20
CA TYR A 332 5.76 -12.07 7.61
C TYR A 332 4.75 -10.99 8.05
N VAL A 333 5.01 -9.71 7.69
CA VAL A 333 4.08 -8.62 8.00
C VAL A 333 2.70 -8.89 7.41
N ALA A 334 2.59 -9.32 6.15
CA ALA A 334 1.31 -9.63 5.54
C ALA A 334 0.58 -10.77 6.28
N MET A 335 1.30 -11.86 6.58
CA MET A 335 0.74 -13.03 7.23
C MET A 335 0.37 -12.81 8.70
N THR A 336 0.90 -11.77 9.35
CA THR A 336 0.54 -11.39 10.73
C THR A 336 -0.61 -10.38 10.80
N ARG A 337 -1.22 -9.97 9.68
CA ARG A 337 -2.36 -9.03 9.68
C ARG A 337 -3.71 -9.67 10.00
N PRO A 338 -3.99 -10.95 9.64
CA PRO A 338 -5.29 -11.55 9.91
C PRO A 338 -5.48 -11.95 11.39
N ARG A 339 -6.75 -11.90 11.80
CA ARG A 339 -7.21 -12.38 13.10
C ARG A 339 -7.64 -13.83 13.05
N ARG A 340 -8.41 -14.21 12.00
CA ARG A 340 -9.11 -15.50 11.90
C ARG A 340 -8.67 -16.32 10.70
N LEU A 341 -8.62 -15.73 9.51
CA LEU A 341 -8.30 -16.42 8.27
C LEU A 341 -7.07 -15.84 7.58
N LEU A 342 -6.03 -16.64 7.49
CA LEU A 342 -4.90 -16.41 6.58
C LEU A 342 -5.03 -17.34 5.38
N MET A 343 -5.06 -16.79 4.18
CA MET A 343 -4.91 -17.54 2.93
C MET A 343 -3.67 -17.06 2.20
N LEU A 344 -2.78 -17.99 1.87
CA LEU A 344 -1.63 -17.77 1.01
C LEU A 344 -1.89 -18.45 -0.32
N ALA A 345 -2.07 -17.67 -1.37
CA ALA A 345 -2.27 -18.19 -2.72
C ALA A 345 -0.99 -18.05 -3.53
N MET A 346 -0.53 -19.14 -4.11
CA MET A 346 0.66 -19.16 -4.96
C MET A 346 0.62 -20.30 -6.00
N PRO A 347 1.41 -20.18 -7.09
CA PRO A 347 1.54 -21.26 -8.06
C PRO A 347 1.99 -22.57 -7.42
N ASP A 348 1.41 -23.69 -7.86
CA ASP A 348 1.89 -25.01 -7.46
C ASP A 348 3.37 -25.17 -7.85
N THR A 349 4.20 -25.38 -6.87
CA THR A 349 5.66 -25.35 -7.00
C THR A 349 6.23 -26.65 -6.47
N LYS A 350 7.10 -27.28 -7.28
CA LYS A 350 7.77 -28.54 -6.89
C LYS A 350 8.49 -28.37 -5.53
N GLY A 351 8.26 -29.32 -4.63
CA GLY A 351 8.90 -29.34 -3.30
C GLY A 351 8.12 -28.61 -2.19
N ILE A 352 7.02 -27.94 -2.51
CA ILE A 352 6.26 -27.18 -1.49
C ILE A 352 5.75 -28.07 -0.35
N LYS A 353 5.26 -29.28 -0.70
CA LYS A 353 4.72 -30.23 0.28
C LYS A 353 5.79 -30.88 1.18
N THR A 354 7.06 -30.81 0.76
CA THR A 354 8.21 -31.31 1.56
C THR A 354 8.94 -30.23 2.31
N CYS A 355 8.54 -28.98 2.13
CA CYS A 355 9.11 -27.83 2.84
C CYS A 355 8.47 -27.72 4.24
N GLY A 356 9.28 -27.73 5.29
CA GLY A 356 8.79 -27.67 6.67
C GLY A 356 7.95 -26.44 7.00
N ARG A 357 8.20 -25.29 6.32
CA ARG A 357 7.39 -24.07 6.47
C ARG A 357 5.95 -24.25 5.98
N PHE A 358 5.70 -25.26 5.15
CA PHE A 358 4.41 -25.56 4.54
C PHE A 358 3.90 -26.94 4.89
N SER A 359 4.23 -27.48 6.08
CA SER A 359 3.75 -28.79 6.50
C SER A 359 2.22 -28.82 6.62
N GLU A 360 1.61 -30.00 6.38
CA GLU A 360 0.17 -30.22 6.53
C GLU A 360 -0.30 -30.11 7.99
N GLU A 361 0.61 -30.16 8.94
CA GLU A 361 0.30 -29.88 10.34
C GLU A 361 -0.08 -28.41 10.57
N LEU A 362 0.55 -27.51 9.80
CA LEU A 362 0.40 -26.06 9.89
C LEU A 362 -0.65 -25.51 8.94
N TRP A 363 -0.76 -26.07 7.73
CA TRP A 363 -1.58 -25.55 6.66
C TRP A 363 -2.67 -26.53 6.20
N THR A 364 -3.80 -25.98 5.81
CA THR A 364 -4.80 -26.70 5.01
C THR A 364 -4.48 -26.46 3.54
N TYR A 365 -4.25 -27.54 2.78
CA TYR A 365 -3.97 -27.46 1.35
C TYR A 365 -5.26 -27.45 0.55
N GLU A 366 -5.37 -26.50 -0.37
CA GLU A 366 -6.47 -26.41 -1.33
C GLU A 366 -5.90 -26.14 -2.73
N ASN A 367 -6.65 -26.50 -3.79
CA ASN A 367 -6.22 -26.36 -5.17
C ASN A 367 -7.28 -25.59 -5.96
N LEU A 368 -6.84 -24.71 -6.87
CA LEU A 368 -7.67 -23.92 -7.76
C LEU A 368 -7.24 -24.08 -9.22
#